data_8f99ece6daeb39bfef06bcbc5a4664da
#
_entry.id   8f99ece6daeb39bfef06bcbc5a4664da
#
_cell.length_a   1.000
_cell.length_b   1.000
_cell.length_c   1.000
_cell.angle_alpha   90.00
_cell.angle_beta   90.00
_cell.angle_gamma   90.00
#
_symmetry.space_group_name_H-M   'P 1'
#
loop_
_entity.id
_entity.type
_entity.pdbx_description
1 polymer ?
#
loop_
_entity_poly.entity_id
_entity_poly.type
_entity_poly.pdbx_seq_one_letter_code
_entity_poly.pdbx_strand_id
1 'polypeptide(L)'
;MKNLLASTAVMLALALPALAQDYSPDPNARPGGTITITYKDDVATLDPAIGYDWQNWSMIKSLFDGLMDYVPGTTTLRPGLAESYEISDDGLVYTFHLRKGVKFHNGREMTADDVKYSLDRVTNPATQSPGAGFFGSIAGFDKAGDGGLSGVEVVDPATVKITLTRPDATFLHVMALNFSFVVPKEVVEAEGADFGKKPVGTGAFKLAEWTLGQRLVFEKNPDYWIAGVPYLDSFTVEVGQEPVVALLRLQNGEVDIPGDGIPPAKFTEVMGDPAQAAHVVVGGQLHTGYITMNVTTPPFDKLEVRKAVNMAINKERITQIINGRAVPATQPLPPSMPGYTEGYAG
;
A
#
# COMPACT_ATOMS: atom_id res chain seq x y z
N MET A 1 -60.27 -31.93 4.34
CA MET A 1 -59.83 -30.75 3.64
C MET A 1 -59.23 -29.81 4.67
N LYS A 2 -57.90 -29.77 4.80
CA LYS A 2 -57.16 -28.85 5.66
C LYS A 2 -56.24 -28.04 4.76
N ASN A 3 -56.53 -26.75 4.60
CA ASN A 3 -55.74 -25.82 3.84
C ASN A 3 -54.48 -25.43 4.67
N LEU A 4 -53.31 -25.80 4.17
CA LEU A 4 -52.02 -25.26 4.61
C LEU A 4 -51.79 -23.97 3.86
N LEU A 5 -51.87 -22.83 4.53
CA LEU A 5 -51.35 -21.56 4.04
C LEU A 5 -49.84 -21.55 4.33
N ALA A 6 -49.02 -21.61 3.29
CA ALA A 6 -47.60 -21.41 3.38
C ALA A 6 -47.33 -19.88 3.34
N SER A 7 -46.94 -19.31 4.47
CA SER A 7 -46.44 -17.92 4.54
C SER A 7 -45.00 -17.91 4.08
N THR A 8 -44.76 -17.36 2.89
CA THR A 8 -43.41 -17.05 2.40
C THR A 8 -42.94 -15.77 3.08
N ALA A 9 -42.09 -15.89 4.07
CA ALA A 9 -41.38 -14.76 4.64
C ALA A 9 -40.28 -14.32 3.68
N VAL A 10 -40.48 -13.20 2.99
CA VAL A 10 -39.44 -12.51 2.26
C VAL A 10 -38.51 -11.87 3.28
N MET A 11 -37.32 -12.46 3.51
CA MET A 11 -36.25 -11.80 4.23
C MET A 11 -35.68 -10.71 3.33
N LEU A 12 -36.03 -9.46 3.62
CA LEU A 12 -35.33 -8.29 3.10
C LEU A 12 -33.96 -8.27 3.78
N ALA A 13 -32.91 -8.72 3.10
CA ALA A 13 -31.54 -8.50 3.54
C ALA A 13 -31.24 -7.00 3.41
N LEU A 14 -31.40 -6.26 4.50
CA LEU A 14 -30.85 -4.92 4.63
C LEU A 14 -29.33 -5.09 4.62
N ALA A 15 -28.68 -4.68 3.51
CA ALA A 15 -27.26 -4.47 3.48
C ALA A 15 -26.95 -3.35 4.50
N LEU A 16 -26.46 -3.75 5.68
CA LEU A 16 -25.95 -2.80 6.65
C LEU A 16 -24.69 -2.19 6.03
N PRO A 17 -24.56 -0.84 6.00
CA PRO A 17 -23.31 -0.22 5.60
C PRO A 17 -22.21 -0.77 6.51
N ALA A 18 -21.08 -1.18 5.92
CA ALA A 18 -19.91 -1.58 6.69
C ALA A 18 -19.45 -0.34 7.47
N LEU A 19 -19.84 -0.25 8.74
CA LEU A 19 -19.38 0.82 9.61
C LEU A 19 -17.87 0.69 9.75
N ALA A 20 -17.18 1.76 9.40
CA ALA A 20 -15.75 1.89 9.55
C ALA A 20 -15.35 1.53 10.99
N GLN A 21 -14.41 0.59 11.11
CA GLN A 21 -13.66 0.45 12.33
C GLN A 21 -12.70 1.64 12.38
N ASP A 22 -13.16 2.75 12.97
CA ASP A 22 -12.37 3.96 13.06
C ASP A 22 -11.10 3.67 13.86
N TYR A 23 -9.97 4.18 13.34
CA TYR A 23 -8.72 4.14 14.07
C TYR A 23 -8.90 4.92 15.39
N SER A 24 -8.80 4.20 16.51
CA SER A 24 -8.77 4.82 17.83
C SER A 24 -7.32 5.02 18.25
N PRO A 25 -6.87 6.27 18.45
CA PRO A 25 -5.52 6.54 18.95
C PRO A 25 -5.28 5.78 20.28
N ASP A 26 -4.04 5.25 20.45
CA ASP A 26 -3.65 4.64 21.71
C ASP A 26 -3.64 5.71 22.81
N PRO A 27 -4.49 5.57 23.86
CA PRO A 27 -4.56 6.55 24.94
C PRO A 27 -3.26 6.62 25.76
N ASN A 28 -2.39 5.63 25.66
CA ASN A 28 -1.10 5.58 26.34
C ASN A 28 0.05 6.13 25.50
N ALA A 29 -0.19 6.45 24.23
CA ALA A 29 0.84 7.01 23.36
C ALA A 29 1.32 8.36 23.92
N ARG A 30 2.63 8.57 23.84
CA ARG A 30 3.24 9.85 24.21
C ARG A 30 3.44 10.66 22.95
N PRO A 31 2.69 11.78 22.77
CA PRO A 31 2.90 12.63 21.62
C PRO A 31 4.22 13.40 21.72
N GLY A 32 4.79 13.72 20.56
CA GLY A 32 6.04 14.47 20.43
C GLY A 32 7.23 13.59 20.08
N GLY A 33 8.35 14.27 19.84
CA GLY A 33 9.63 13.65 19.52
C GLY A 33 9.85 13.37 18.04
N THR A 34 11.08 12.97 17.76
CA THR A 34 11.56 12.66 16.39
C THR A 34 12.20 11.28 16.38
N ILE A 35 12.05 10.55 15.30
CA ILE A 35 12.78 9.30 15.04
C ILE A 35 13.63 9.42 13.77
N THR A 36 14.73 8.65 13.73
CA THR A 36 15.61 8.51 12.57
C THR A 36 15.53 7.08 12.04
N ILE A 37 15.17 6.97 10.77
CA ILE A 37 15.10 5.71 10.02
C ILE A 37 16.24 5.71 9.01
N THR A 38 16.88 4.57 8.76
CA THR A 38 17.95 4.48 7.77
C THR A 38 17.57 3.52 6.65
N TYR A 39 17.96 3.86 5.43
CA TYR A 39 17.89 2.96 4.27
C TYR A 39 19.21 2.98 3.50
N LYS A 40 19.52 1.85 2.84
CA LYS A 40 20.67 1.76 1.96
C LYS A 40 20.45 2.59 0.68
N ASP A 41 19.32 2.38 0.05
CA ASP A 41 19.01 3.00 -1.24
C ASP A 41 18.15 4.26 -1.04
N ASP A 42 18.39 5.30 -1.86
CA ASP A 42 17.54 6.48 -1.92
C ASP A 42 16.27 6.17 -2.74
N VAL A 43 15.22 6.96 -2.51
CA VAL A 43 13.99 6.85 -3.28
C VAL A 43 14.08 7.67 -4.57
N ALA A 44 13.55 7.14 -5.65
CA ALA A 44 13.56 7.84 -6.93
C ALA A 44 12.51 8.96 -6.99
N THR A 45 11.38 8.76 -6.32
CA THR A 45 10.22 9.66 -6.35
C THR A 45 9.29 9.40 -5.17
N LEU A 46 8.58 10.43 -4.74
CA LEU A 46 7.45 10.32 -3.80
C LEU A 46 6.10 10.53 -4.50
N ASP A 47 6.07 10.46 -5.83
CA ASP A 47 4.82 10.47 -6.60
C ASP A 47 4.09 9.12 -6.45
N PRO A 48 2.87 9.08 -5.87
CA PRO A 48 2.15 7.84 -5.64
C PRO A 48 1.78 7.09 -6.93
N ALA A 49 1.67 7.79 -8.06
CA ALA A 49 1.40 7.14 -9.35
C ALA A 49 2.62 6.43 -9.95
N ILE A 50 3.85 6.71 -9.48
CA ILE A 50 5.12 6.24 -10.06
C ILE A 50 5.91 5.36 -9.08
N GLY A 51 5.97 5.72 -7.79
CA GLY A 51 6.76 5.00 -6.80
C GLY A 51 6.29 3.55 -6.62
N TYR A 52 7.20 2.55 -6.81
CA TYR A 52 6.83 1.14 -6.83
C TYR A 52 7.83 0.23 -6.10
N ASP A 53 8.47 0.71 -5.11
CA ASP A 53 9.25 -0.13 -4.20
C ASP A 53 8.78 0.07 -2.75
N TRP A 54 9.20 -0.80 -1.86
CA TRP A 54 8.72 -0.80 -0.48
C TRP A 54 9.25 0.40 0.32
N GLN A 55 10.45 0.95 -0.01
CA GLN A 55 10.95 2.17 0.61
C GLN A 55 10.09 3.36 0.19
N ASN A 56 9.84 3.52 -1.12
CA ASN A 56 8.96 4.56 -1.64
C ASN A 56 7.58 4.48 -1.00
N TRP A 57 6.99 3.29 -0.93
CA TRP A 57 5.65 3.09 -0.39
C TRP A 57 5.53 3.46 1.08
N SER A 58 6.53 3.16 1.91
CA SER A 58 6.52 3.54 3.32
C SER A 58 6.46 5.05 3.51
N MET A 59 7.19 5.82 2.69
CA MET A 59 7.20 7.28 2.73
C MET A 59 5.96 7.88 2.05
N ILE A 60 5.53 7.34 0.92
CA ILE A 60 4.31 7.76 0.21
C ILE A 60 3.09 7.61 1.12
N LYS A 61 2.96 6.50 1.87
CA LYS A 61 1.87 6.31 2.86
C LYS A 61 1.88 7.33 4.00
N SER A 62 3.00 7.95 4.29
CA SER A 62 3.06 9.03 5.28
C SER A 62 2.55 10.36 4.74
N LEU A 63 2.58 10.55 3.41
CA LEU A 63 2.24 11.80 2.72
C LEU A 63 0.84 11.82 2.12
N PHE A 64 0.28 10.65 1.80
CA PHE A 64 -0.97 10.54 1.05
C PHE A 64 -1.88 9.47 1.66
N ASP A 65 -3.16 9.57 1.35
CA ASP A 65 -4.19 8.58 1.70
C ASP A 65 -4.97 8.14 0.45
N GLY A 66 -5.57 6.95 0.53
CA GLY A 66 -6.48 6.39 -0.47
C GLY A 66 -7.92 6.34 0.01
N LEU A 67 -8.85 5.97 -0.86
CA LEU A 67 -10.26 5.75 -0.47
C LEU A 67 -10.39 4.65 0.58
N MET A 68 -9.56 3.61 0.46
CA MET A 68 -9.46 2.50 1.41
C MET A 68 -8.05 2.45 2.00
N ASP A 69 -7.91 1.81 3.15
CA ASP A 69 -6.64 1.54 3.82
C ASP A 69 -6.69 0.16 4.50
N TYR A 70 -5.59 -0.29 5.07
CA TYR A 70 -5.52 -1.50 5.87
C TYR A 70 -5.44 -1.16 7.36
N VAL A 71 -6.06 -2.00 8.19
CA VAL A 71 -5.78 -1.99 9.62
C VAL A 71 -4.30 -2.36 9.81
N PRO A 72 -3.49 -1.53 10.51
CA PRO A 72 -2.06 -1.75 10.66
C PRO A 72 -1.70 -3.16 11.13
N GLY A 73 -0.73 -3.78 10.47
CA GLY A 73 -0.27 -5.14 10.79
C GLY A 73 -1.20 -6.27 10.35
N THR A 74 -2.26 -5.97 9.59
CA THR A 74 -3.24 -6.96 9.11
C THR A 74 -3.51 -6.86 7.61
N THR A 75 -4.28 -7.80 7.07
CA THR A 75 -4.82 -7.76 5.70
C THR A 75 -6.27 -7.27 5.66
N THR A 76 -6.81 -6.80 6.78
CA THR A 76 -8.18 -6.32 6.90
C THR A 76 -8.29 -4.91 6.34
N LEU A 77 -9.16 -4.72 5.35
CA LEU A 77 -9.47 -3.41 4.80
C LEU A 77 -10.31 -2.59 5.78
N ARG A 78 -10.08 -1.30 5.76
CA ARG A 78 -10.91 -0.27 6.41
C ARG A 78 -11.13 0.91 5.48
N PRO A 79 -12.21 1.68 5.64
CA PRO A 79 -12.36 2.98 4.99
C PRO A 79 -11.23 3.94 5.35
N GLY A 80 -10.71 4.62 4.32
CA GLY A 80 -9.70 5.68 4.42
C GLY A 80 -10.35 7.06 4.22
N LEU A 81 -10.06 7.72 3.09
CA LEU A 81 -10.71 8.99 2.69
C LEU A 81 -12.21 8.83 2.41
N ALA A 82 -12.66 7.64 2.04
CA ALA A 82 -14.08 7.31 2.11
C ALA A 82 -14.48 7.05 3.57
N GLU A 83 -15.58 7.62 4.04
CA GLU A 83 -16.17 7.28 5.34
C GLU A 83 -17.03 6.01 5.25
N SER A 84 -17.61 5.75 4.07
CA SER A 84 -18.39 4.56 3.76
C SER A 84 -18.40 4.28 2.27
N TYR A 85 -18.85 3.09 1.90
CA TYR A 85 -19.08 2.71 0.51
C TYR A 85 -20.25 1.74 0.39
N GLU A 86 -20.83 1.69 -0.81
CA GLU A 86 -21.88 0.77 -1.21
C GLU A 86 -21.43 0.01 -2.46
N ILE A 87 -21.88 -1.24 -2.58
CA ILE A 87 -21.62 -2.09 -3.74
C ILE A 87 -22.98 -2.54 -4.28
N SER A 88 -23.19 -2.40 -5.60
CA SER A 88 -24.40 -2.92 -6.25
C SER A 88 -24.48 -4.44 -6.19
N ASP A 89 -25.70 -5.00 -6.24
CA ASP A 89 -25.95 -6.44 -6.13
C ASP A 89 -25.19 -7.29 -7.17
N ASP A 90 -24.92 -6.69 -8.33
CA ASP A 90 -24.15 -7.34 -9.41
C ASP A 90 -22.63 -7.18 -9.24
N GLY A 91 -22.17 -6.45 -8.22
CA GLY A 91 -20.77 -6.23 -7.93
C GLY A 91 -20.05 -5.32 -8.93
N LEU A 92 -20.80 -4.56 -9.75
CA LEU A 92 -20.22 -3.73 -10.81
C LEU A 92 -20.08 -2.26 -10.44
N VAL A 93 -20.88 -1.77 -9.50
CA VAL A 93 -20.89 -0.34 -9.14
C VAL A 93 -20.50 -0.18 -7.68
N TYR A 94 -19.49 0.66 -7.45
CA TYR A 94 -19.00 1.05 -6.13
C TYR A 94 -19.28 2.53 -5.95
N THR A 95 -20.04 2.90 -4.92
CA THR A 95 -20.31 4.28 -4.54
C THR A 95 -19.56 4.60 -3.26
N PHE A 96 -18.61 5.53 -3.30
CA PHE A 96 -17.83 5.95 -2.15
C PHE A 96 -18.31 7.30 -1.65
N HIS A 97 -18.61 7.41 -0.36
CA HIS A 97 -18.93 8.66 0.32
C HIS A 97 -17.68 9.18 1.02
N LEU A 98 -17.22 10.35 0.61
CA LEU A 98 -15.97 10.93 1.08
C LEU A 98 -16.12 11.64 2.43
N ARG A 99 -15.10 11.58 3.26
CA ARG A 99 -15.00 12.38 4.48
C ARG A 99 -14.94 13.86 4.12
N LYS A 100 -15.72 14.67 4.84
CA LYS A 100 -15.72 16.12 4.68
C LYS A 100 -14.60 16.77 5.50
N GLY A 101 -14.10 17.91 5.03
CA GLY A 101 -13.09 18.69 5.74
C GLY A 101 -11.68 18.09 5.69
N VAL A 102 -11.44 17.03 4.89
CA VAL A 102 -10.08 16.53 4.63
C VAL A 102 -9.32 17.56 3.81
N LYS A 103 -8.15 17.98 4.31
CA LYS A 103 -7.32 18.98 3.64
C LYS A 103 -6.05 18.37 3.09
N PHE A 104 -5.66 18.82 1.91
CA PHE A 104 -4.31 18.65 1.42
C PHE A 104 -3.32 19.46 2.25
N HIS A 105 -2.03 19.13 2.16
CA HIS A 105 -0.95 19.83 2.86
C HIS A 105 -0.87 21.34 2.56
N ASN A 106 -1.39 21.80 1.41
CA ASN A 106 -1.52 23.19 1.03
C ASN A 106 -2.73 23.91 1.65
N GLY A 107 -3.56 23.20 2.42
CA GLY A 107 -4.75 23.72 3.11
C GLY A 107 -6.05 23.66 2.30
N ARG A 108 -6.02 23.29 1.01
CA ARG A 108 -7.24 23.11 0.19
C ARG A 108 -7.99 21.85 0.63
N GLU A 109 -9.30 21.94 0.70
CA GLU A 109 -10.14 20.77 0.98
C GLU A 109 -10.20 19.83 -0.24
N MET A 110 -10.09 18.53 0.02
CA MET A 110 -10.21 17.47 -0.97
C MET A 110 -11.67 17.27 -1.38
N THR A 111 -11.90 16.99 -2.66
CA THR A 111 -13.22 16.69 -3.22
C THR A 111 -13.20 15.45 -4.10
N ALA A 112 -14.37 15.02 -4.55
CA ALA A 112 -14.54 13.91 -5.47
C ALA A 112 -13.85 14.15 -6.83
N ASP A 113 -13.66 15.40 -7.24
CA ASP A 113 -12.92 15.75 -8.47
C ASP A 113 -11.44 15.35 -8.35
N ASP A 114 -10.86 15.47 -7.15
CA ASP A 114 -9.46 15.05 -6.91
C ASP A 114 -9.29 13.54 -7.00
N VAL A 115 -10.29 12.79 -6.52
CA VAL A 115 -10.32 11.33 -6.65
C VAL A 115 -10.35 10.93 -8.11
N LYS A 116 -11.29 11.54 -8.88
CA LYS A 116 -11.37 11.29 -10.31
C LYS A 116 -10.09 11.64 -11.03
N TYR A 117 -9.53 12.82 -10.77
CA TYR A 117 -8.27 13.25 -11.36
C TYR A 117 -7.13 12.25 -11.08
N SER A 118 -7.02 11.78 -9.84
CA SER A 118 -5.96 10.85 -9.45
C SER A 118 -6.06 9.51 -10.17
N LEU A 119 -7.28 8.96 -10.30
CA LEU A 119 -7.53 7.73 -11.03
C LEU A 119 -7.33 7.90 -12.55
N ASP A 120 -7.79 9.01 -13.12
CA ASP A 120 -7.55 9.35 -14.53
C ASP A 120 -6.04 9.49 -14.81
N ARG A 121 -5.30 10.15 -13.90
CA ARG A 121 -3.87 10.36 -14.01
C ARG A 121 -3.09 9.05 -13.99
N VAL A 122 -3.33 8.20 -13.00
CA VAL A 122 -2.57 6.94 -12.86
C VAL A 122 -2.80 5.99 -14.03
N THR A 123 -3.98 6.03 -14.66
CA THR A 123 -4.33 5.18 -15.80
C THR A 123 -3.98 5.81 -17.15
N ASN A 124 -3.67 7.10 -17.19
CA ASN A 124 -3.25 7.77 -18.42
C ASN A 124 -1.88 7.23 -18.88
N PRO A 125 -1.76 6.73 -20.12
CA PRO A 125 -0.47 6.24 -20.67
C PRO A 125 0.67 7.26 -20.61
N ALA A 126 0.37 8.56 -20.65
CA ALA A 126 1.38 9.62 -20.55
C ALA A 126 2.03 9.67 -19.15
N THR A 127 1.36 9.20 -18.11
CA THR A 127 1.92 9.11 -16.75
C THR A 127 2.95 7.99 -16.63
N GLN A 128 2.88 6.97 -17.48
CA GLN A 128 3.77 5.80 -17.47
C GLN A 128 3.78 5.08 -16.09
N SER A 129 2.63 5.07 -15.42
CA SER A 129 2.50 4.41 -14.12
C SER A 129 2.71 2.90 -14.23
N PRO A 130 3.62 2.31 -13.43
CA PRO A 130 3.78 0.85 -13.35
C PRO A 130 2.55 0.18 -12.73
N GLY A 131 1.70 0.93 -12.03
CA GLY A 131 0.47 0.47 -11.38
C GLY A 131 -0.78 0.61 -12.22
N ALA A 132 -0.74 1.20 -13.41
CA ALA A 132 -1.93 1.44 -14.24
C ALA A 132 -2.78 0.17 -14.45
N GLY A 133 -2.14 -0.99 -14.66
CA GLY A 133 -2.80 -2.26 -14.91
C GLY A 133 -3.73 -2.75 -13.80
N PHE A 134 -3.52 -2.32 -12.55
CA PHE A 134 -4.41 -2.68 -11.43
C PHE A 134 -5.83 -2.13 -11.59
N PHE A 135 -6.01 -1.07 -12.36
CA PHE A 135 -7.29 -0.41 -12.60
C PHE A 135 -8.02 -0.92 -13.85
N GLY A 136 -7.53 -1.98 -14.47
CA GLY A 136 -8.06 -2.51 -15.74
C GLY A 136 -9.49 -3.04 -15.71
N SER A 137 -10.08 -3.21 -14.52
CA SER A 137 -11.51 -3.53 -14.37
C SER A 137 -12.43 -2.30 -14.45
N ILE A 138 -11.92 -1.07 -14.35
CA ILE A 138 -12.74 0.15 -14.42
C ILE A 138 -13.18 0.39 -15.87
N ALA A 139 -14.45 0.75 -16.07
CA ALA A 139 -14.97 1.05 -17.39
C ALA A 139 -14.25 2.25 -18.01
N GLY A 140 -13.86 2.11 -19.27
CA GLY A 140 -13.11 3.12 -20.02
C GLY A 140 -11.59 3.05 -19.86
N PHE A 141 -11.05 2.06 -19.16
CA PHE A 141 -9.62 1.87 -18.99
C PHE A 141 -8.85 1.79 -20.33
N ASP A 142 -9.42 1.13 -21.33
CA ASP A 142 -8.88 1.01 -22.68
C ASP A 142 -8.73 2.35 -23.43
N LYS A 143 -9.42 3.39 -22.95
CA LYS A 143 -9.43 4.75 -23.52
C LYS A 143 -8.99 5.81 -22.52
N ALA A 144 -8.34 5.43 -21.43
CA ALA A 144 -7.96 6.36 -20.36
C ALA A 144 -7.08 7.54 -20.85
N GLY A 145 -6.33 7.39 -21.95
CA GLY A 145 -5.58 8.46 -22.61
C GLY A 145 -6.44 9.52 -23.32
N ASP A 146 -7.68 9.18 -23.66
CA ASP A 146 -8.58 9.98 -24.49
C ASP A 146 -9.75 10.59 -23.66
N GLY A 147 -9.45 11.19 -22.52
CA GLY A 147 -10.48 11.87 -21.69
C GLY A 147 -10.76 11.23 -20.34
N GLY A 148 -9.93 10.27 -19.93
CA GLY A 148 -10.00 9.63 -18.62
C GLY A 148 -10.96 8.44 -18.55
N LEU A 149 -11.15 7.93 -17.34
CA LEU A 149 -11.97 6.77 -17.06
C LEU A 149 -13.47 7.11 -17.11
N SER A 150 -14.18 6.62 -18.11
CA SER A 150 -15.63 6.84 -18.23
C SER A 150 -16.43 6.17 -17.10
N GLY A 151 -15.87 5.18 -16.43
CA GLY A 151 -16.47 4.51 -15.28
C GLY A 151 -16.31 5.27 -13.96
N VAL A 152 -15.56 6.38 -13.90
CA VAL A 152 -15.42 7.19 -12.69
C VAL A 152 -16.27 8.46 -12.83
N GLU A 153 -17.35 8.52 -12.06
CA GLU A 153 -18.35 9.61 -12.06
C GLU A 153 -18.29 10.38 -10.74
N VAL A 154 -18.14 11.69 -10.82
CA VAL A 154 -18.32 12.61 -9.69
C VAL A 154 -19.81 12.91 -9.58
N VAL A 155 -20.47 12.35 -8.58
CA VAL A 155 -21.91 12.54 -8.35
C VAL A 155 -22.17 13.90 -7.69
N ASP A 156 -21.35 14.22 -6.69
CA ASP A 156 -21.30 15.49 -5.99
C ASP A 156 -19.89 15.66 -5.36
N PRO A 157 -19.56 16.81 -4.76
CA PRO A 157 -18.21 17.04 -4.19
C PRO A 157 -17.74 16.02 -3.13
N ALA A 158 -18.66 15.25 -2.54
CA ALA A 158 -18.38 14.25 -1.52
C ALA A 158 -18.73 12.81 -1.93
N THR A 159 -19.10 12.58 -3.21
CA THR A 159 -19.55 11.24 -3.67
C THR A 159 -18.92 10.89 -5.01
N VAL A 160 -18.19 9.78 -5.05
CA VAL A 160 -17.61 9.19 -6.27
C VAL A 160 -18.26 7.84 -6.54
N LYS A 161 -18.70 7.62 -7.77
CA LYS A 161 -19.21 6.34 -8.24
C LYS A 161 -18.23 5.74 -9.26
N ILE A 162 -17.83 4.49 -9.03
CA ILE A 162 -16.92 3.76 -9.90
C ILE A 162 -17.62 2.53 -10.46
N THR A 163 -17.67 2.45 -11.79
CA THR A 163 -18.30 1.35 -12.52
C THR A 163 -17.23 0.44 -13.12
N LEU A 164 -17.34 -0.84 -12.87
CA LEU A 164 -16.46 -1.87 -13.40
C LEU A 164 -17.06 -2.53 -14.65
N THR A 165 -16.22 -3.07 -15.52
CA THR A 165 -16.59 -3.85 -16.70
C THR A 165 -16.94 -5.32 -16.37
N ARG A 166 -16.50 -5.78 -15.20
CA ARG A 166 -16.75 -7.11 -14.64
C ARG A 166 -16.63 -7.06 -13.13
N PRO A 167 -17.30 -7.96 -12.37
CA PRO A 167 -17.10 -8.05 -10.94
C PRO A 167 -15.64 -8.36 -10.62
N ASP A 168 -15.09 -7.65 -9.61
CA ASP A 168 -13.70 -7.80 -9.19
C ASP A 168 -13.65 -7.82 -7.65
N ALA A 169 -13.47 -9.00 -7.07
CA ALA A 169 -13.40 -9.17 -5.62
C ALA A 169 -12.17 -8.47 -4.98
N THR A 170 -11.19 -8.09 -5.79
CA THR A 170 -9.98 -7.40 -5.31
C THR A 170 -10.08 -5.89 -5.41
N PHE A 171 -11.15 -5.33 -5.97
CA PHE A 171 -11.25 -3.93 -6.29
C PHE A 171 -11.06 -3.00 -5.08
N LEU A 172 -11.63 -3.34 -3.92
CA LEU A 172 -11.41 -2.55 -2.69
C LEU A 172 -9.94 -2.58 -2.23
N HIS A 173 -9.20 -3.67 -2.48
CA HIS A 173 -7.77 -3.74 -2.24
C HIS A 173 -6.98 -2.84 -3.21
N VAL A 174 -7.45 -2.72 -4.46
CA VAL A 174 -6.86 -1.77 -5.42
C VAL A 174 -7.04 -0.33 -4.96
N MET A 175 -8.17 0.01 -4.33
CA MET A 175 -8.42 1.34 -3.75
C MET A 175 -7.60 1.62 -2.47
N ALA A 176 -6.89 0.64 -1.94
CA ALA A 176 -5.94 0.79 -0.84
C ALA A 176 -4.47 0.80 -1.29
N LEU A 177 -4.20 0.62 -2.59
CA LEU A 177 -2.83 0.71 -3.14
C LEU A 177 -2.38 2.17 -3.22
N ASN A 178 -1.08 2.40 -3.03
CA ASN A 178 -0.50 3.74 -3.17
C ASN A 178 -0.82 4.40 -4.52
N PHE A 179 -0.95 3.61 -5.58
CA PHE A 179 -1.33 4.09 -6.91
C PHE A 179 -2.71 4.73 -6.99
N SER A 180 -3.61 4.44 -6.04
CA SER A 180 -4.95 5.04 -5.94
C SER A 180 -5.01 6.25 -5.01
N PHE A 181 -3.88 6.66 -4.43
CA PHE A 181 -3.84 7.79 -3.49
C PHE A 181 -4.20 9.10 -4.17
N VAL A 182 -4.90 9.95 -3.42
CA VAL A 182 -5.49 11.17 -3.96
C VAL A 182 -4.48 12.31 -3.94
N VAL A 183 -4.35 12.98 -5.08
CA VAL A 183 -3.42 14.11 -5.30
C VAL A 183 -4.18 15.35 -5.78
N PRO A 184 -3.72 16.56 -5.42
CA PRO A 184 -4.34 17.81 -5.87
C PRO A 184 -3.89 18.14 -7.30
N LYS A 185 -4.86 18.22 -8.22
CA LYS A 185 -4.63 18.47 -9.65
C LYS A 185 -3.74 19.70 -9.89
N GLU A 186 -4.07 20.80 -9.28
CA GLU A 186 -3.37 22.08 -9.48
C GLU A 186 -1.89 22.03 -9.10
N VAL A 187 -1.54 21.23 -8.09
CA VAL A 187 -0.13 21.08 -7.67
C VAL A 187 0.61 20.15 -8.64
N VAL A 188 -0.02 19.03 -9.01
CA VAL A 188 0.58 18.09 -9.98
C VAL A 188 0.84 18.79 -11.31
N GLU A 189 -0.08 19.60 -11.79
CA GLU A 189 0.07 20.34 -13.05
C GLU A 189 1.11 21.47 -12.96
N ALA A 190 1.22 22.13 -11.81
CA ALA A 190 2.19 23.20 -11.58
C ALA A 190 3.63 22.67 -11.44
N GLU A 191 3.82 21.57 -10.69
CA GLU A 191 5.14 20.98 -10.46
C GLU A 191 5.58 20.05 -11.60
N GLY A 192 4.64 19.49 -12.36
CA GLY A 192 4.93 18.59 -13.46
C GLY A 192 5.82 17.42 -13.06
N ALA A 193 6.99 17.29 -13.69
CA ALA A 193 7.94 16.20 -13.40
C ALA A 193 8.57 16.28 -12.00
N ASP A 194 8.52 17.42 -11.35
CA ASP A 194 9.07 17.62 -10.01
C ASP A 194 8.06 17.33 -8.89
N PHE A 195 6.80 17.00 -9.21
CA PHE A 195 5.79 16.66 -8.21
C PHE A 195 6.26 15.57 -7.23
N GLY A 196 6.97 14.56 -7.73
CA GLY A 196 7.52 13.50 -6.89
C GLY A 196 8.61 13.95 -5.91
N LYS A 197 9.19 15.15 -6.09
CA LYS A 197 10.15 15.77 -5.16
C LYS A 197 9.53 16.82 -4.26
N LYS A 198 8.33 17.29 -4.62
CA LYS A 198 7.56 18.29 -3.87
C LYS A 198 6.12 17.80 -3.64
N PRO A 199 5.97 16.63 -3.02
CA PRO A 199 4.67 15.99 -2.88
C PRO A 199 3.74 16.82 -1.98
N VAL A 200 2.49 16.92 -2.41
CA VAL A 200 1.39 17.47 -1.63
C VAL A 200 0.27 16.45 -1.60
N GLY A 201 -0.03 15.93 -0.42
CA GLY A 201 -1.07 14.93 -0.18
C GLY A 201 -1.95 15.30 1.00
N THR A 202 -2.72 14.34 1.49
CA THR A 202 -3.63 14.47 2.64
C THR A 202 -3.06 13.83 3.91
N GLY A 203 -1.89 13.19 3.81
CA GLY A 203 -1.31 12.30 4.81
C GLY A 203 -0.92 12.94 6.13
N ALA A 204 -0.56 12.07 7.07
CA ALA A 204 -0.22 12.44 8.44
C ALA A 204 1.05 13.29 8.57
N PHE A 205 1.93 13.23 7.58
CA PHE A 205 3.17 14.01 7.53
C PHE A 205 3.28 14.79 6.23
N LYS A 206 4.09 15.85 6.25
CA LYS A 206 4.48 16.69 5.11
C LYS A 206 5.96 16.52 4.86
N LEU A 207 6.40 16.53 3.60
CA LEU A 207 7.83 16.61 3.28
C LEU A 207 8.34 18.01 3.57
N ALA A 208 9.29 18.12 4.50
CA ALA A 208 9.92 19.38 4.87
C ALA A 208 11.25 19.61 4.13
N GLU A 209 12.05 18.55 3.95
CA GLU A 209 13.34 18.60 3.27
C GLU A 209 13.59 17.30 2.51
N TRP A 210 14.20 17.41 1.33
CA TRP A 210 14.80 16.29 0.62
C TRP A 210 16.16 16.70 0.05
N THR A 211 17.23 16.21 0.68
CA THR A 211 18.59 16.30 0.18
C THR A 211 18.96 14.97 -0.47
N LEU A 212 18.99 14.94 -1.81
CA LEU A 212 19.25 13.74 -2.60
C LEU A 212 20.51 13.00 -2.18
N GLY A 213 20.42 11.68 -2.02
CA GLY A 213 21.52 10.81 -1.60
C GLY A 213 21.93 10.98 -0.15
N GLN A 214 21.20 11.76 0.67
CA GLN A 214 21.53 12.02 2.06
C GLN A 214 20.34 11.75 3.00
N ARG A 215 19.26 12.56 2.89
CA ARG A 215 18.14 12.45 3.82
C ARG A 215 16.85 13.08 3.28
N LEU A 216 15.75 12.59 3.84
CA LEU A 216 14.43 13.21 3.77
C LEU A 216 13.95 13.52 5.18
N VAL A 217 13.31 14.66 5.38
CA VAL A 217 12.73 15.08 6.66
C VAL A 217 11.23 15.25 6.48
N PHE A 218 10.48 14.61 7.34
CA PHE A 218 9.02 14.65 7.36
C PHE A 218 8.54 15.28 8.65
N GLU A 219 7.66 16.27 8.56
CA GLU A 219 7.08 16.98 9.69
C GLU A 219 5.59 16.63 9.83
N LYS A 220 5.10 16.62 11.06
CA LYS A 220 3.69 16.39 11.38
C LYS A 220 2.78 17.33 10.60
N ASN A 221 1.71 16.76 10.00
CA ASN A 221 0.60 17.54 9.46
C ASN A 221 -0.37 17.87 10.59
N PRO A 222 -0.47 19.14 11.04
CA PRO A 222 -1.36 19.53 12.13
C PRO A 222 -2.84 19.47 11.73
N ASP A 223 -3.13 19.49 10.42
CA ASP A 223 -4.49 19.42 9.86
C ASP A 223 -4.87 18.00 9.41
N TYR A 224 -4.16 16.96 9.91
CA TYR A 224 -4.49 15.58 9.53
C TYR A 224 -5.90 15.21 9.97
N TRP A 225 -6.63 14.56 9.09
CA TRP A 225 -8.05 14.27 9.28
C TRP A 225 -8.35 13.25 10.38
N ILE A 226 -7.37 12.43 10.82
CA ILE A 226 -7.52 11.56 11.98
C ILE A 226 -7.04 12.31 13.23
N ALA A 227 -7.97 12.60 14.13
CA ALA A 227 -7.66 13.32 15.37
C ALA A 227 -6.69 12.53 16.26
N GLY A 228 -5.71 13.21 16.85
CA GLY A 228 -4.76 12.64 17.81
C GLY A 228 -3.57 11.91 17.21
N VAL A 229 -3.46 11.83 15.89
CA VAL A 229 -2.30 11.25 15.17
C VAL A 229 -1.81 12.24 14.11
N PRO A 230 -0.55 12.14 13.68
CA PRO A 230 0.50 11.26 14.19
C PRO A 230 0.98 11.66 15.58
N TYR A 231 1.58 10.72 16.33
CA TYR A 231 2.13 11.02 17.65
C TYR A 231 3.46 11.78 17.56
N LEU A 232 4.31 11.38 16.61
CA LEU A 232 5.61 12.03 16.38
C LEU A 232 5.44 13.44 15.82
N ASP A 233 6.33 14.33 16.17
CA ASP A 233 6.43 15.67 15.57
C ASP A 233 7.11 15.63 14.20
N SER A 234 8.07 14.70 14.02
CA SER A 234 8.81 14.52 12.78
C SER A 234 9.46 13.13 12.71
N PHE A 235 9.87 12.73 11.50
CA PHE A 235 10.84 11.67 11.33
C PHE A 235 11.80 12.02 10.20
N THR A 236 13.04 11.52 10.33
CA THR A 236 14.08 11.67 9.32
C THR A 236 14.39 10.30 8.71
N VAL A 237 14.49 10.25 7.39
CA VAL A 237 15.00 9.08 6.66
C VAL A 237 16.39 9.43 6.14
N GLU A 238 17.40 8.76 6.65
CA GLU A 238 18.77 8.84 6.13
C GLU A 238 18.99 7.73 5.11
N VAL A 239 19.55 8.06 3.96
CA VAL A 239 19.84 7.12 2.87
C VAL A 239 21.34 6.91 2.68
N GLY A 240 21.74 5.89 1.92
CA GLY A 240 23.15 5.55 1.69
C GLY A 240 23.80 4.78 2.84
N GLN A 241 23.00 4.22 3.77
CA GLN A 241 23.52 3.49 4.93
C GLN A 241 23.59 2.00 4.66
N GLU A 242 24.79 1.42 4.65
CA GLU A 242 24.92 -0.04 4.57
C GLU A 242 24.26 -0.71 5.80
N PRO A 243 23.46 -1.80 5.64
CA PRO A 243 22.65 -2.37 6.72
C PRO A 243 23.43 -2.78 7.96
N VAL A 244 24.72 -3.20 7.81
CA VAL A 244 25.57 -3.53 8.96
C VAL A 244 25.95 -2.26 9.74
N VAL A 245 26.20 -1.15 9.05
CA VAL A 245 26.49 0.14 9.67
C VAL A 245 25.24 0.69 10.36
N ALA A 246 24.08 0.58 9.72
CA ALA A 246 22.79 0.96 10.30
C ALA A 246 22.50 0.21 11.62
N LEU A 247 22.76 -1.10 11.66
CA LEU A 247 22.64 -1.89 12.88
C LEU A 247 23.58 -1.44 14.00
N LEU A 248 24.84 -1.13 13.68
CA LEU A 248 25.80 -0.62 14.66
C LEU A 248 25.36 0.75 15.21
N ARG A 249 24.88 1.64 14.36
CA ARG A 249 24.35 2.95 14.76
C ARG A 249 23.12 2.81 15.67
N LEU A 250 22.21 1.86 15.35
CA LEU A 250 21.09 1.52 16.24
C LEU A 250 21.59 1.07 17.63
N GLN A 251 22.57 0.15 17.68
CA GLN A 251 23.13 -0.36 18.93
C GLN A 251 23.83 0.75 19.76
N ASN A 252 24.36 1.77 19.10
CA ASN A 252 24.95 2.96 19.74
C ASN A 252 23.89 4.02 20.13
N GLY A 253 22.62 3.86 19.77
CA GLY A 253 21.55 4.85 20.01
C GLY A 253 21.63 6.08 19.10
N GLU A 254 22.28 5.98 17.94
CA GLU A 254 22.42 7.07 16.97
C GLU A 254 21.23 7.14 15.98
N VAL A 255 20.53 6.03 15.80
CA VAL A 255 19.32 5.90 14.96
C VAL A 255 18.32 5.01 15.67
N ASP A 256 17.05 5.12 15.27
CA ASP A 256 15.95 4.43 15.94
C ASP A 256 15.48 3.17 15.19
N ILE A 257 15.53 3.19 13.85
CA ILE A 257 15.04 2.09 13.02
C ILE A 257 15.99 1.85 11.84
N PRO A 258 16.63 0.67 11.72
CA PRO A 258 17.33 0.25 10.52
C PRO A 258 16.26 -0.23 9.51
N GLY A 259 15.86 0.62 8.56
CA GLY A 259 14.75 0.37 7.64
C GLY A 259 14.92 -0.87 6.77
N ASP A 260 16.16 -1.20 6.38
CA ASP A 260 16.46 -2.45 5.66
C ASP A 260 16.39 -3.71 6.55
N GLY A 261 16.11 -3.52 7.85
CA GLY A 261 16.04 -4.58 8.85
C GLY A 261 17.42 -5.14 9.26
N ILE A 262 17.40 -6.28 9.94
CA ILE A 262 18.62 -6.92 10.44
C ILE A 262 19.35 -7.61 9.27
N PRO A 263 20.64 -7.31 9.03
CA PRO A 263 21.42 -7.98 7.99
C PRO A 263 21.44 -9.51 8.20
N PRO A 264 21.33 -10.33 7.16
CA PRO A 264 21.34 -11.80 7.30
C PRO A 264 22.52 -12.33 8.10
N ALA A 265 23.72 -11.76 7.90
CA ALA A 265 24.93 -12.15 8.62
C ALA A 265 24.88 -11.87 10.14
N LYS A 266 24.04 -10.94 10.59
CA LYS A 266 23.87 -10.54 11.99
C LYS A 266 22.60 -11.10 12.63
N PHE A 267 21.72 -11.73 11.86
CA PHE A 267 20.42 -12.17 12.34
C PHE A 267 20.52 -13.14 13.53
N THR A 268 21.36 -14.15 13.43
CA THR A 268 21.54 -15.14 14.52
C THR A 268 22.13 -14.52 15.78
N GLU A 269 23.06 -13.56 15.64
CA GLU A 269 23.67 -12.84 16.75
C GLU A 269 22.62 -11.99 17.49
N VAL A 270 21.84 -11.18 16.76
CA VAL A 270 20.80 -10.31 17.33
C VAL A 270 19.69 -11.14 17.99
N MET A 271 19.21 -12.19 17.32
CA MET A 271 18.15 -13.05 17.86
C MET A 271 18.62 -13.95 19.01
N GLY A 272 19.91 -14.23 19.11
CA GLY A 272 20.52 -14.97 20.21
C GLY A 272 20.75 -14.14 21.48
N ASP A 273 20.71 -12.82 21.38
CA ASP A 273 20.80 -11.91 22.53
C ASP A 273 19.39 -11.48 22.99
N PRO A 274 18.92 -11.93 24.16
CA PRO A 274 17.56 -11.60 24.64
C PRO A 274 17.29 -10.10 24.74
N ALA A 275 18.31 -9.28 25.04
CA ALA A 275 18.16 -7.85 25.18
C ALA A 275 17.88 -7.19 23.82
N GLN A 276 18.53 -7.65 22.75
CA GLN A 276 18.30 -7.15 21.38
C GLN A 276 17.02 -7.77 20.78
N ALA A 277 16.81 -9.07 20.96
CA ALA A 277 15.65 -9.78 20.43
C ALA A 277 14.31 -9.19 20.94
N ALA A 278 14.27 -8.66 22.16
CA ALA A 278 13.10 -8.00 22.74
C ALA A 278 12.64 -6.75 21.95
N HIS A 279 13.52 -6.15 21.16
CA HIS A 279 13.22 -4.99 20.31
C HIS A 279 12.98 -5.36 18.85
N VAL A 280 13.01 -6.65 18.50
CA VAL A 280 12.78 -7.11 17.13
C VAL A 280 11.32 -7.45 16.93
N VAL A 281 10.68 -6.77 15.97
CA VAL A 281 9.35 -7.12 15.50
C VAL A 281 9.48 -8.12 14.35
N VAL A 282 8.92 -9.31 14.54
CA VAL A 282 8.89 -10.36 13.52
C VAL A 282 7.48 -10.52 13.01
N GLY A 283 7.31 -10.47 11.70
CA GLY A 283 6.00 -10.66 11.04
C GLY A 283 6.15 -11.38 9.71
N GLY A 284 5.12 -12.14 9.33
CA GLY A 284 5.05 -12.75 8.00
C GLY A 284 4.84 -11.65 6.95
N GLN A 285 5.73 -11.58 5.97
CA GLN A 285 5.52 -10.71 4.82
C GLN A 285 4.65 -11.43 3.77
N LEU A 286 3.74 -10.70 3.12
CA LEU A 286 2.96 -11.20 1.97
C LEU A 286 3.85 -11.20 0.71
N HIS A 287 4.95 -11.93 0.78
CA HIS A 287 5.99 -11.92 -0.23
C HIS A 287 6.48 -13.32 -0.57
N THR A 288 6.55 -13.63 -1.86
CA THR A 288 7.15 -14.86 -2.39
C THR A 288 8.30 -14.49 -3.30
N GLY A 289 9.53 -14.90 -2.93
CA GLY A 289 10.69 -14.80 -3.80
C GLY A 289 10.67 -15.89 -4.88
N TYR A 290 10.92 -15.53 -6.13
CA TYR A 290 10.90 -16.48 -7.25
C TYR A 290 11.91 -16.10 -8.34
N ILE A 291 12.22 -17.07 -9.19
CA ILE A 291 13.02 -16.87 -10.41
C ILE A 291 12.07 -16.83 -11.60
N THR A 292 12.05 -15.69 -12.31
CA THR A 292 11.26 -15.53 -13.53
C THR A 292 12.01 -16.13 -14.71
N MET A 293 11.31 -16.93 -15.50
CA MET A 293 11.83 -17.46 -16.78
C MET A 293 11.00 -16.91 -17.93
N ASN A 294 11.62 -16.21 -18.88
CA ASN A 294 10.92 -15.72 -20.07
C ASN A 294 10.60 -16.88 -21.01
N VAL A 295 9.34 -17.30 -21.03
CA VAL A 295 8.86 -18.46 -21.79
C VAL A 295 8.85 -18.24 -23.31
N THR A 296 9.08 -17.04 -23.80
CA THR A 296 9.19 -16.72 -25.23
C THR A 296 10.64 -16.73 -25.74
N THR A 297 11.62 -16.91 -24.84
CA THR A 297 13.05 -16.85 -25.16
C THR A 297 13.72 -18.20 -24.90
N PRO A 298 14.46 -18.77 -25.88
CA PRO A 298 15.27 -19.97 -25.67
C PRO A 298 16.31 -19.73 -24.54
N PRO A 299 16.61 -20.76 -23.72
CA PRO A 299 16.07 -22.12 -23.78
C PRO A 299 14.76 -22.30 -22.99
N PHE A 300 14.19 -21.23 -22.39
CA PHE A 300 13.03 -21.29 -21.49
C PHE A 300 11.69 -21.41 -22.21
N ASP A 301 11.65 -21.33 -23.53
CA ASP A 301 10.53 -21.73 -24.37
C ASP A 301 10.17 -23.21 -24.21
N LYS A 302 11.16 -24.06 -23.84
CA LYS A 302 10.96 -25.50 -23.61
C LYS A 302 10.50 -25.79 -22.19
N LEU A 303 9.39 -26.52 -22.07
CA LEU A 303 8.81 -26.89 -20.77
C LEU A 303 9.80 -27.72 -19.92
N GLU A 304 10.52 -28.64 -20.56
CA GLU A 304 11.47 -29.55 -19.90
C GLU A 304 12.63 -28.78 -19.24
N VAL A 305 13.08 -27.70 -19.89
CA VAL A 305 14.13 -26.83 -19.33
C VAL A 305 13.59 -26.08 -18.10
N ARG A 306 12.38 -25.55 -18.15
CA ARG A 306 11.79 -24.87 -16.98
C ARG A 306 11.61 -25.82 -15.81
N LYS A 307 11.14 -27.07 -16.06
CA LYS A 307 11.06 -28.12 -15.05
C LYS A 307 12.43 -28.44 -14.46
N ALA A 308 13.45 -28.62 -15.31
CA ALA A 308 14.81 -28.91 -14.85
C ALA A 308 15.37 -27.80 -13.95
N VAL A 309 15.16 -26.53 -14.31
CA VAL A 309 15.57 -25.39 -13.46
C VAL A 309 14.85 -25.42 -12.11
N ASN A 310 13.53 -25.64 -12.10
CA ASN A 310 12.77 -25.70 -10.85
C ASN A 310 13.25 -26.86 -9.93
N MET A 311 13.57 -28.02 -10.51
CA MET A 311 14.10 -29.17 -9.77
C MET A 311 15.56 -28.99 -9.30
N ALA A 312 16.35 -28.19 -9.99
CA ALA A 312 17.73 -27.91 -9.63
C ALA A 312 17.88 -26.93 -8.46
N ILE A 313 16.84 -26.14 -8.15
CA ILE A 313 16.86 -25.16 -7.07
C ILE A 313 16.66 -25.87 -5.73
N ASN A 314 17.68 -25.85 -4.90
CA ASN A 314 17.58 -26.32 -3.52
C ASN A 314 17.03 -25.20 -2.63
N LYS A 315 15.69 -25.19 -2.44
CA LYS A 315 14.98 -24.15 -1.67
C LYS A 315 15.38 -24.16 -0.20
N GLU A 316 15.58 -25.35 0.39
CA GLU A 316 16.03 -25.50 1.78
C GLU A 316 17.43 -24.90 1.98
N ARG A 317 18.32 -25.11 1.01
CA ARG A 317 19.66 -24.52 1.05
C ARG A 317 19.61 -22.99 1.01
N ILE A 318 18.71 -22.42 0.22
CA ILE A 318 18.51 -20.96 0.17
C ILE A 318 18.02 -20.45 1.52
N THR A 319 17.03 -21.10 2.13
CA THR A 319 16.52 -20.67 3.44
C THR A 319 17.56 -20.79 4.56
N GLN A 320 18.47 -21.80 4.48
CA GLN A 320 19.61 -21.89 5.40
C GLN A 320 20.61 -20.74 5.24
N ILE A 321 20.91 -20.33 3.98
CA ILE A 321 21.84 -19.23 3.70
C ILE A 321 21.34 -17.91 4.30
N ILE A 322 20.02 -17.71 4.32
CA ILE A 322 19.39 -16.50 4.90
C ILE A 322 18.99 -16.70 6.37
N ASN A 323 19.58 -17.69 7.04
CA ASN A 323 19.38 -17.97 8.48
C ASN A 323 17.91 -18.19 8.88
N GLY A 324 17.13 -18.90 8.07
CA GLY A 324 15.74 -19.26 8.38
C GLY A 324 14.73 -18.09 8.29
N ARG A 325 15.09 -16.97 7.65
CA ARG A 325 14.21 -15.81 7.49
C ARG A 325 13.09 -15.98 6.46
N ALA A 326 13.01 -17.14 5.82
CA ALA A 326 11.94 -17.54 4.92
C ALA A 326 11.69 -19.04 5.04
N VAL A 327 10.59 -19.49 4.49
CA VAL A 327 10.25 -20.91 4.33
C VAL A 327 10.25 -21.30 2.85
N PRO A 328 10.56 -22.55 2.47
CA PRO A 328 10.47 -23.00 1.09
C PRO A 328 9.05 -22.84 0.55
N ALA A 329 8.90 -22.12 -0.57
CA ALA A 329 7.62 -21.95 -1.20
C ALA A 329 7.23 -23.18 -2.07
N THR A 330 5.99 -23.63 -1.93
CA THR A 330 5.38 -24.68 -2.76
C THR A 330 4.32 -24.13 -3.71
N GLN A 331 3.91 -22.88 -3.53
CA GLN A 331 2.90 -22.20 -4.35
C GLN A 331 3.22 -20.70 -4.43
N PRO A 332 2.61 -19.96 -5.38
CA PRO A 332 2.84 -18.52 -5.53
C PRO A 332 2.37 -17.68 -4.32
N LEU A 333 1.29 -18.11 -3.65
CA LEU A 333 0.74 -17.39 -2.50
C LEU A 333 1.58 -17.65 -1.24
N PRO A 334 1.96 -16.63 -0.47
CA PRO A 334 2.62 -16.81 0.83
C PRO A 334 1.62 -17.25 1.91
N PRO A 335 2.09 -17.87 3.01
CA PRO A 335 1.23 -18.48 4.04
C PRO A 335 0.15 -17.58 4.65
N SER A 336 0.43 -16.29 4.80
CA SER A 336 -0.50 -15.34 5.41
C SER A 336 -1.54 -14.76 4.43
N MET A 337 -1.50 -15.15 3.16
CA MET A 337 -2.39 -14.60 2.13
C MET A 337 -3.68 -15.40 2.02
N PRO A 338 -4.84 -14.76 1.92
CA PRO A 338 -6.10 -15.44 1.62
C PRO A 338 -5.99 -16.30 0.34
N GLY A 339 -6.46 -17.54 0.41
CA GLY A 339 -6.33 -18.50 -0.68
C GLY A 339 -5.07 -19.38 -0.64
N TYR A 340 -4.16 -19.17 0.30
CA TYR A 340 -3.07 -20.09 0.56
C TYR A 340 -3.62 -21.46 0.98
N THR A 341 -3.08 -22.52 0.40
CA THR A 341 -3.46 -23.91 0.73
C THR A 341 -2.31 -24.57 1.48
N GLU A 342 -2.52 -24.84 2.77
CA GLU A 342 -1.52 -25.56 3.57
C GLU A 342 -1.34 -26.99 3.03
N GLY A 343 -0.08 -27.44 2.98
CA GLY A 343 0.25 -28.80 2.50
C GLY A 343 0.14 -28.97 0.98
N TYR A 344 -0.03 -27.90 0.20
CA TYR A 344 0.00 -28.00 -1.27
C TYR A 344 1.36 -28.52 -1.74
N ALA A 345 1.35 -29.62 -2.49
CA ALA A 345 2.57 -30.33 -2.89
C ALA A 345 3.24 -29.79 -4.17
N GLY A 346 2.58 -28.85 -4.90
CA GLY A 346 3.13 -28.20 -6.08
C GLY A 346 2.98 -29.01 -7.37
#